data_b80fff192835c6f42ee4754ebc239cd2
#
_entry.id   b80fff192835c6f42ee4754ebc239cd2
#
_cell.length_a   1.000
_cell.length_b   1.000
_cell.length_c   1.000
_cell.angle_alpha   90.00
_cell.angle_beta   90.00
_cell.angle_gamma   90.00
#
_symmetry.space_group_name_H-M   'P 1'
#
loop_
_entity.id
_entity.type
_entity.pdbx_description
1 polymer ?
#
loop_
_entity_poly.entity_id
_entity_poly.type
_entity_poly.pdbx_seq_one_letter_code
_entity_poly.pdbx_strand_id
1 'polypeptide(L)'
;MEVQIEPYGAQHLDAVIQLSLRAWTPVFESIQNTMDAEVYRAFYPAGWRISQQKAVEAVCTAEDTHVWVAIDAESPVGFIAVKLHSEDNMGEIYMVAVDPDVQGQGIGSVLIEFALSWMKESGMSVAMVETGGDPGHASARRTYEKAGFGLLPIARYFKKL
;
A
#
# COMPACT_ATOMS: atom_id res chain seq x y z
N MET A 1 -18.72 -1.94 9.84
CA MET A 1 -18.69 -2.58 8.50
C MET A 1 -17.94 -3.88 8.60
N GLU A 2 -18.56 -4.93 8.15
CA GLU A 2 -17.96 -6.26 8.10
C GLU A 2 -17.51 -6.54 6.67
N VAL A 3 -16.20 -6.68 6.46
CA VAL A 3 -15.63 -7.01 5.16
C VAL A 3 -15.12 -8.44 5.16
N GLN A 4 -15.13 -9.08 4.00
CA GLN A 4 -14.50 -10.38 3.78
C GLN A 4 -13.18 -10.19 3.06
N ILE A 5 -12.14 -10.89 3.53
CA ILE A 5 -10.83 -10.88 2.87
C ILE A 5 -10.76 -12.09 1.94
N GLU A 6 -10.53 -11.83 0.67
CA GLU A 6 -10.43 -12.86 -0.37
C GLU A 6 -9.11 -12.75 -1.12
N PRO A 7 -8.57 -13.86 -1.65
CA PRO A 7 -7.44 -13.79 -2.57
C PRO A 7 -7.81 -12.94 -3.79
N TYR A 8 -6.85 -12.13 -4.24
CA TYR A 8 -7.03 -11.35 -5.46
C TYR A 8 -7.22 -12.27 -6.67
N GLY A 9 -8.12 -11.87 -7.56
CA GLY A 9 -8.30 -12.48 -8.88
C GLY A 9 -8.38 -11.39 -9.95
N ALA A 10 -8.16 -11.77 -11.21
CA ALA A 10 -8.12 -10.81 -12.32
C ALA A 10 -9.40 -9.97 -12.45
N GLN A 11 -10.54 -10.50 -12.02
CA GLN A 11 -11.82 -9.79 -12.00
C GLN A 11 -11.82 -8.57 -11.07
N HIS A 12 -10.89 -8.49 -10.12
CA HIS A 12 -10.79 -7.39 -9.16
C HIS A 12 -9.93 -6.22 -9.66
N LEU A 13 -9.18 -6.40 -10.75
CA LEU A 13 -8.12 -5.45 -11.14
C LEU A 13 -8.64 -4.03 -11.34
N ASP A 14 -9.70 -3.85 -12.12
CA ASP A 14 -10.23 -2.51 -12.41
C ASP A 14 -10.68 -1.78 -11.15
N ALA A 15 -11.40 -2.48 -10.27
CA ALA A 15 -11.85 -1.90 -8.99
C ALA A 15 -10.67 -1.55 -8.08
N VAL A 16 -9.65 -2.41 -8.00
CA VAL A 16 -8.44 -2.16 -7.20
C VAL A 16 -7.68 -0.95 -7.73
N ILE A 17 -7.53 -0.81 -9.04
CA ILE A 17 -6.91 0.37 -9.66
C ILE A 17 -7.69 1.63 -9.28
N GLN A 18 -9.01 1.64 -9.46
CA GLN A 18 -9.83 2.83 -9.22
C GLN A 18 -9.79 3.27 -7.75
N LEU A 19 -9.98 2.35 -6.81
CA LEU A 19 -9.89 2.69 -5.39
C LEU A 19 -8.49 3.17 -5.00
N SER A 20 -7.45 2.59 -5.57
CA SER A 20 -6.06 2.97 -5.31
C SER A 20 -5.76 4.39 -5.76
N LEU A 21 -6.14 4.74 -6.98
CA LEU A 21 -5.92 6.10 -7.51
C LEU A 21 -6.65 7.15 -6.67
N ARG A 22 -7.85 6.84 -6.20
CA ARG A 22 -8.61 7.71 -5.32
C ARG A 22 -7.96 7.82 -3.94
N ALA A 23 -7.53 6.70 -3.37
CA ALA A 23 -6.90 6.66 -2.04
C ALA A 23 -5.58 7.42 -2.02
N TRP A 24 -4.78 7.35 -3.08
CA TRP A 24 -3.45 7.96 -3.14
C TRP A 24 -3.43 9.38 -3.71
N THR A 25 -4.56 9.95 -4.14
CA THR A 25 -4.61 11.34 -4.60
C THR A 25 -4.04 12.32 -3.55
N PRO A 26 -4.46 12.32 -2.28
CA PRO A 26 -3.87 13.24 -1.30
C PRO A 26 -2.42 12.91 -0.97
N VAL A 27 -1.99 11.65 -1.09
CA VAL A 27 -0.60 11.23 -0.89
C VAL A 27 0.31 11.84 -1.95
N PHE A 28 -0.08 11.76 -3.22
CA PHE A 28 0.71 12.34 -4.31
C PHE A 28 0.70 13.87 -4.32
N GLU A 29 -0.38 14.49 -3.86
CA GLU A 29 -0.39 15.93 -3.61
C GLU A 29 0.67 16.32 -2.55
N SER A 30 0.75 15.57 -1.47
CA SER A 30 1.75 15.77 -0.43
C SER A 30 3.18 15.54 -0.93
N ILE A 31 3.41 14.48 -1.71
CA ILE A 31 4.71 14.20 -2.32
C ILE A 31 5.13 15.35 -3.23
N GLN A 32 4.22 15.83 -4.07
CA GLN A 32 4.49 16.94 -4.98
C GLN A 32 4.86 18.22 -4.23
N ASN A 33 4.21 18.50 -3.09
CA ASN A 33 4.48 19.68 -2.27
C ASN A 33 5.78 19.56 -1.45
N THR A 34 6.23 18.34 -1.19
CA THR A 34 7.41 18.08 -0.35
C THR A 34 8.68 17.90 -1.18
N MET A 35 8.58 17.27 -2.34
CA MET A 35 9.69 16.95 -3.22
C MET A 35 10.06 18.15 -4.09
N ASP A 36 11.34 18.26 -4.45
CA ASP A 36 11.79 19.21 -5.47
C ASP A 36 11.01 18.99 -6.78
N ALA A 37 10.55 20.08 -7.39
CA ALA A 37 9.67 20.02 -8.56
C ALA A 37 10.32 19.32 -9.78
N GLU A 38 11.62 19.50 -9.99
CA GLU A 38 12.33 18.85 -11.10
C GLU A 38 12.50 17.34 -10.86
N VAL A 39 12.77 16.96 -9.62
CA VAL A 39 12.84 15.54 -9.21
C VAL A 39 11.47 14.88 -9.37
N TYR A 40 10.41 15.54 -8.92
CA TYR A 40 9.05 15.04 -9.07
C TYR A 40 8.69 14.80 -10.56
N ARG A 41 9.00 15.77 -11.44
CA ARG A 41 8.76 15.62 -12.88
C ARG A 41 9.59 14.50 -13.51
N ALA A 42 10.79 14.26 -13.01
CA ALA A 42 11.63 13.16 -13.48
C ALA A 42 11.05 11.78 -13.13
N PHE A 43 10.43 11.65 -11.95
CA PHE A 43 9.76 10.40 -11.55
C PHE A 43 8.41 10.19 -12.26
N TYR A 44 7.67 11.27 -12.52
CA TYR A 44 6.31 11.20 -13.05
C TYR A 44 6.13 12.05 -14.32
N PRO A 45 6.88 11.73 -15.41
CA PRO A 45 6.86 12.57 -16.63
C PRO A 45 5.49 12.60 -17.31
N ALA A 46 4.71 11.54 -17.20
CA ALA A 46 3.35 11.43 -17.75
C ALA A 46 2.25 11.63 -16.71
N GLY A 47 2.61 12.11 -15.51
CA GLY A 47 1.71 12.26 -14.37
C GLY A 47 1.70 11.03 -13.47
N TRP A 48 1.46 11.25 -12.18
CA TRP A 48 1.53 10.19 -11.17
C TRP A 48 0.45 9.11 -11.37
N ARG A 49 -0.72 9.47 -11.90
CA ARG A 49 -1.82 8.52 -12.09
C ARG A 49 -1.44 7.38 -13.04
N ILE A 50 -0.78 7.70 -14.15
CA ILE A 50 -0.31 6.70 -15.11
C ILE A 50 0.75 5.80 -14.46
N SER A 51 1.73 6.38 -13.76
CA SER A 51 2.76 5.61 -13.06
C SER A 51 2.17 4.69 -12.00
N GLN A 52 1.22 5.20 -11.21
CA GLN A 52 0.62 4.44 -10.12
C GLN A 52 -0.30 3.33 -10.64
N GLN A 53 -1.07 3.58 -11.69
CA GLN A 53 -1.86 2.53 -12.32
C GLN A 53 -0.98 1.38 -12.79
N LYS A 54 0.12 1.68 -13.47
CA LYS A 54 1.08 0.66 -13.92
C LYS A 54 1.71 -0.09 -12.75
N ALA A 55 2.02 0.60 -11.66
CA ALA A 55 2.58 -0.01 -10.46
C ALA A 55 1.60 -0.98 -9.81
N VAL A 56 0.33 -0.62 -9.71
CA VAL A 56 -0.74 -1.49 -9.18
C VAL A 56 -0.94 -2.72 -10.07
N GLU A 57 -1.01 -2.53 -11.37
CA GLU A 57 -1.11 -3.64 -12.33
C GLU A 57 0.06 -4.61 -12.18
N ALA A 58 1.29 -4.08 -12.11
CA ALA A 58 2.49 -4.89 -11.97
C ALA A 58 2.49 -5.70 -10.65
N VAL A 59 2.10 -5.08 -9.55
CA VAL A 59 2.01 -5.73 -8.24
C VAL A 59 0.96 -6.85 -8.24
N CYS A 60 -0.22 -6.58 -8.80
CA CYS A 60 -1.32 -7.54 -8.82
C CYS A 60 -1.06 -8.74 -9.75
N THR A 61 -0.16 -8.61 -10.73
CA THR A 61 0.15 -9.66 -11.70
C THR A 61 1.51 -10.32 -11.48
N ALA A 62 2.33 -9.82 -10.55
CA ALA A 62 3.66 -10.38 -10.27
C ALA A 62 3.55 -11.74 -9.54
N GLU A 63 4.37 -12.70 -9.97
CA GLU A 63 4.39 -14.04 -9.39
C GLU A 63 4.94 -14.05 -7.94
N ASP A 64 5.79 -13.10 -7.59
CA ASP A 64 6.43 -13.00 -6.28
C ASP A 64 5.62 -12.15 -5.27
N THR A 65 4.43 -11.74 -5.64
CA THR A 65 3.58 -10.88 -4.81
C THR A 65 2.28 -11.61 -4.46
N HIS A 66 1.92 -11.56 -3.19
CA HIS A 66 0.68 -12.13 -2.66
C HIS A 66 -0.31 -11.01 -2.40
N VAL A 67 -1.49 -11.07 -3.01
CA VAL A 67 -2.47 -9.99 -2.98
C VAL A 67 -3.82 -10.50 -2.49
N TRP A 68 -4.45 -9.73 -1.61
CA TRP A 68 -5.81 -9.96 -1.12
C TRP A 68 -6.64 -8.70 -1.26
N VAL A 69 -7.94 -8.89 -1.35
CA VAL A 69 -8.92 -7.81 -1.43
C VAL A 69 -9.88 -7.89 -0.26
N ALA A 70 -10.29 -6.73 0.24
CA ALA A 70 -11.38 -6.61 1.18
C ALA A 70 -12.66 -6.36 0.38
N ILE A 71 -13.67 -7.20 0.57
CA ILE A 71 -14.92 -7.16 -0.17
C ILE A 71 -16.05 -6.72 0.76
N ASP A 72 -16.81 -5.74 0.33
CA ASP A 72 -18.08 -5.33 0.93
C ASP A 72 -19.15 -5.35 -0.15
N ALA A 73 -20.27 -6.04 0.11
CA ALA A 73 -21.40 -6.15 -0.83
C ALA A 73 -20.94 -6.48 -2.28
N GLU A 74 -20.08 -7.48 -2.40
CA GLU A 74 -19.53 -7.99 -3.69
C GLU A 74 -18.54 -7.05 -4.40
N SER A 75 -18.20 -5.91 -3.78
CA SER A 75 -17.27 -4.94 -4.37
C SER A 75 -15.98 -4.82 -3.57
N PRO A 76 -14.81 -4.77 -4.23
CA PRO A 76 -13.55 -4.45 -3.55
C PRO A 76 -13.59 -3.05 -2.97
N VAL A 77 -13.29 -2.95 -1.67
CA VAL A 77 -13.19 -1.68 -0.93
C VAL A 77 -11.79 -1.43 -0.39
N GLY A 78 -10.89 -2.38 -0.57
CA GLY A 78 -9.49 -2.26 -0.19
C GLY A 78 -8.69 -3.42 -0.73
N PHE A 79 -7.36 -3.29 -0.70
CA PHE A 79 -6.46 -4.38 -1.05
C PHE A 79 -5.15 -4.27 -0.27
N ILE A 80 -4.44 -5.38 -0.19
CA ILE A 80 -3.11 -5.45 0.39
C ILE A 80 -2.23 -6.39 -0.42
N ALA A 81 -1.01 -5.98 -0.68
CA ALA A 81 0.00 -6.77 -1.38
C ALA A 81 1.20 -7.01 -0.48
N VAL A 82 1.66 -8.24 -0.42
CA VAL A 82 2.74 -8.69 0.45
C VAL A 82 3.82 -9.37 -0.38
N LYS A 83 5.08 -9.07 -0.06
CA LYS A 83 6.25 -9.79 -0.57
C LYS A 83 6.94 -10.51 0.58
N LEU A 84 7.47 -11.71 0.31
CA LEU A 84 8.27 -12.46 1.28
C LEU A 84 9.75 -12.38 0.88
N HIS A 85 10.58 -12.01 1.85
CA HIS A 85 12.04 -11.97 1.73
C HIS A 85 12.62 -13.11 2.58
N SER A 86 12.74 -14.29 1.97
CA SER A 86 13.13 -15.53 2.66
C SER A 86 14.53 -15.44 3.25
N GLU A 87 15.43 -14.72 2.61
CA GLU A 87 16.81 -14.53 3.07
C GLU A 87 16.88 -13.80 4.42
N ASP A 88 15.93 -12.91 4.71
CA ASP A 88 15.84 -12.16 5.96
C ASP A 88 14.75 -12.69 6.89
N ASN A 89 14.04 -13.72 6.47
CA ASN A 89 12.86 -14.24 7.19
C ASN A 89 11.82 -13.16 7.46
N MET A 90 11.61 -12.28 6.48
CA MET A 90 10.82 -11.06 6.61
C MET A 90 9.68 -11.02 5.60
N GLY A 91 8.48 -10.65 6.06
CA GLY A 91 7.38 -10.26 5.18
C GLY A 91 7.32 -8.74 5.05
N GLU A 92 7.02 -8.27 3.85
CA GLU A 92 6.87 -6.84 3.57
C GLU A 92 5.44 -6.53 3.12
N ILE A 93 4.79 -5.57 3.76
CA ILE A 93 3.58 -4.95 3.21
C ILE A 93 4.04 -3.99 2.12
N TYR A 94 3.83 -4.39 0.88
CA TYR A 94 4.33 -3.66 -0.29
C TYR A 94 3.38 -2.56 -0.75
N MET A 95 2.07 -2.83 -0.74
CA MET A 95 1.01 -1.87 -1.00
C MET A 95 -0.20 -2.17 -0.13
N VAL A 96 -0.88 -1.13 0.32
CA VAL A 96 -2.19 -1.23 0.96
C VAL A 96 -2.99 0.04 0.64
N ALA A 97 -4.23 -0.12 0.26
CA ALA A 97 -5.13 1.00 0.02
C ALA A 97 -6.56 0.63 0.41
N VAL A 98 -7.30 1.62 0.87
CA VAL A 98 -8.72 1.51 1.23
C VAL A 98 -9.48 2.60 0.49
N ASP A 99 -10.63 2.25 -0.08
CA ASP A 99 -11.50 3.20 -0.77
C ASP A 99 -11.80 4.40 0.15
N PRO A 100 -11.57 5.64 -0.31
CA PRO A 100 -11.82 6.83 0.50
C PRO A 100 -13.22 6.93 1.09
N ASP A 101 -14.22 6.39 0.42
CA ASP A 101 -15.62 6.45 0.87
C ASP A 101 -15.88 5.61 2.13
N VAL A 102 -14.98 4.66 2.43
CA VAL A 102 -15.11 3.77 3.59
C VAL A 102 -13.91 3.81 4.52
N GLN A 103 -13.02 4.76 4.37
CA GLN A 103 -11.92 5.00 5.30
C GLN A 103 -12.44 5.38 6.70
N GLY A 104 -11.63 5.10 7.72
CA GLY A 104 -12.03 5.36 9.11
C GLY A 104 -12.95 4.30 9.72
N GLN A 105 -13.23 3.22 9.01
CA GLN A 105 -14.07 2.11 9.48
C GLN A 105 -13.30 0.85 9.86
N GLY A 106 -11.97 0.95 9.95
CA GLY A 106 -11.10 -0.14 10.39
C GLY A 106 -10.68 -1.13 9.30
N ILE A 107 -11.03 -0.91 8.05
CA ILE A 107 -10.70 -1.84 6.94
C ILE A 107 -9.18 -1.97 6.77
N GLY A 108 -8.44 -0.86 6.83
CA GLY A 108 -6.98 -0.87 6.75
C GLY A 108 -6.35 -1.73 7.84
N SER A 109 -6.84 -1.60 9.07
CA SER A 109 -6.38 -2.43 10.20
C SER A 109 -6.69 -3.91 9.99
N VAL A 110 -7.87 -4.23 9.47
CA VAL A 110 -8.24 -5.63 9.17
C VAL A 110 -7.32 -6.23 8.11
N LEU A 111 -7.01 -5.49 7.05
CA LEU A 111 -6.07 -5.92 6.01
C LEU A 111 -4.67 -6.15 6.57
N ILE A 112 -4.17 -5.23 7.39
CA ILE A 112 -2.84 -5.33 7.99
C ILE A 112 -2.77 -6.52 8.95
N GLU A 113 -3.74 -6.71 9.82
CA GLU A 113 -3.78 -7.85 10.74
C GLU A 113 -3.85 -9.18 9.99
N PHE A 114 -4.62 -9.24 8.92
CA PHE A 114 -4.66 -10.41 8.04
C PHE A 114 -3.27 -10.71 7.46
N ALA A 115 -2.60 -9.70 6.92
CA ALA A 115 -1.27 -9.86 6.33
C ALA A 115 -0.23 -10.31 7.37
N LEU A 116 -0.26 -9.73 8.57
CA LEU A 116 0.65 -10.11 9.65
C LEU A 116 0.46 -11.57 10.08
N SER A 117 -0.79 -12.01 10.21
CA SER A 117 -1.10 -13.41 10.53
C SER A 117 -0.62 -14.35 9.43
N TRP A 118 -0.87 -13.99 8.17
CA TRP A 118 -0.43 -14.78 7.02
C TRP A 118 1.10 -14.89 6.94
N MET A 119 1.82 -13.78 7.16
CA MET A 119 3.29 -13.77 7.21
C MET A 119 3.82 -14.72 8.29
N LYS A 120 3.22 -14.67 9.48
CA LYS A 120 3.61 -15.53 10.60
C LYS A 120 3.37 -17.01 10.26
N GLU A 121 2.22 -17.34 9.69
CA GLU A 121 1.90 -18.69 9.24
C GLU A 121 2.82 -19.17 8.12
N SER A 122 3.34 -18.26 7.32
CA SER A 122 4.32 -18.52 6.26
C SER A 122 5.75 -18.68 6.76
N GLY A 123 5.97 -18.60 8.08
CA GLY A 123 7.28 -18.81 8.71
C GLY A 123 8.14 -17.56 8.83
N MET A 124 7.61 -16.37 8.51
CA MET A 124 8.36 -15.13 8.69
C MET A 124 8.43 -14.73 10.15
N SER A 125 9.58 -14.19 10.57
CA SER A 125 9.82 -13.76 11.94
C SER A 125 9.75 -12.25 12.12
N VAL A 126 9.81 -11.48 11.02
CA VAL A 126 9.76 -10.02 11.01
C VAL A 126 8.79 -9.54 9.94
N ALA A 127 8.04 -8.50 10.23
CA ALA A 127 7.23 -7.78 9.26
C ALA A 127 7.79 -6.37 9.06
N MET A 128 7.82 -5.90 7.84
CA MET A 128 8.30 -4.56 7.48
C MET A 128 7.26 -3.85 6.64
N VAL A 129 7.13 -2.55 6.83
CA VAL A 129 6.39 -1.65 5.96
C VAL A 129 7.15 -0.34 5.85
N GLU A 130 7.26 0.21 4.65
CA GLU A 130 7.83 1.54 4.43
C GLU A 130 6.75 2.52 4.03
N THR A 131 6.85 3.73 4.56
CA THR A 131 5.96 4.84 4.20
C THR A 131 6.71 6.15 4.35
N GLY A 132 6.22 7.21 3.71
CA GLY A 132 6.84 8.52 3.79
C GLY A 132 6.73 9.17 5.17
N GLY A 133 7.67 10.07 5.47
CA GLY A 133 7.65 10.92 6.65
C GLY A 133 6.86 12.23 6.45
N ASP A 134 6.36 12.50 5.25
CA ASP A 134 5.60 13.69 4.91
C ASP A 134 4.17 13.68 5.46
N PRO A 135 3.49 14.84 5.50
CA PRO A 135 2.14 14.93 6.08
C PRO A 135 1.10 14.02 5.44
N GLY A 136 1.21 13.76 4.12
CA GLY A 136 0.25 12.91 3.41
C GLY A 136 0.28 11.45 3.84
N HIS A 137 1.38 11.00 4.45
CA HIS A 137 1.53 9.65 4.98
C HIS A 137 1.28 9.54 6.49
N ALA A 138 0.89 10.62 7.15
CA ALA A 138 0.70 10.62 8.61
C ALA A 138 -0.37 9.61 9.05
N SER A 139 -1.45 9.47 8.30
CA SER A 139 -2.51 8.51 8.60
C SER A 139 -2.00 7.06 8.49
N ALA A 140 -1.21 6.76 7.46
CA ALA A 140 -0.58 5.44 7.29
C ALA A 140 0.36 5.13 8.46
N ARG A 141 1.22 6.09 8.84
CA ARG A 141 2.13 5.90 9.99
C ARG A 141 1.37 5.58 11.27
N ARG A 142 0.27 6.30 11.56
CA ARG A 142 -0.56 6.00 12.73
C ARG A 142 -1.16 4.60 12.70
N THR A 143 -1.60 4.17 11.53
CA THR A 143 -2.18 2.82 11.36
C THR A 143 -1.15 1.73 11.63
N TYR A 144 0.09 1.90 11.14
CA TYR A 144 1.16 0.93 11.39
C TYR A 144 1.60 0.91 12.85
N GLU A 145 1.74 2.09 13.47
CA GLU A 145 2.08 2.20 14.89
C GLU A 145 1.00 1.54 15.77
N LYS A 146 -0.26 1.74 15.44
CA LYS A 146 -1.39 1.08 16.12
C LYS A 146 -1.34 -0.45 15.98
N ALA A 147 -0.87 -0.95 14.84
CA ALA A 147 -0.69 -2.38 14.61
C ALA A 147 0.55 -2.96 15.31
N GLY A 148 1.33 -2.14 15.99
CA GLY A 148 2.49 -2.56 16.77
C GLY A 148 3.84 -2.45 16.07
N PHE A 149 3.90 -1.83 14.88
CA PHE A 149 5.18 -1.57 14.22
C PHE A 149 6.01 -0.54 14.98
N GLY A 150 7.31 -0.82 15.13
CA GLY A 150 8.28 0.13 15.66
C GLY A 150 8.96 0.89 14.54
N LEU A 151 9.20 2.20 14.73
CA LEU A 151 9.79 3.06 13.71
C LEU A 151 11.32 2.93 13.69
N LEU A 152 11.88 2.64 12.52
CA LEU A 152 13.29 2.91 12.19
C LEU A 152 13.33 4.20 11.37
N PRO A 153 13.84 5.33 11.90
CA PRO A 153 13.90 6.57 11.15
C PRO A 153 14.87 6.47 9.97
N ILE A 154 14.39 6.82 8.79
CA ILE A 154 15.19 6.82 7.57
C ILE A 154 15.06 8.18 6.90
N ALA A 155 16.18 8.70 6.38
CA ALA A 155 16.20 9.87 5.53
C ALA A 155 16.52 9.43 4.09
N ARG A 156 15.75 9.94 3.13
CA ARG A 156 15.96 9.68 1.70
C ARG A 156 16.13 11.01 0.98
N TYR A 157 17.21 11.14 0.23
CA TYR A 157 17.57 12.36 -0.47
C TYR A 157 17.57 12.12 -1.98
N PHE A 158 17.07 13.09 -2.73
CA PHE A 158 17.11 13.08 -4.19
C PHE A 158 17.80 14.33 -4.70
N LYS A 159 18.43 14.23 -5.86
CA LYS A 159 19.02 15.37 -6.56
C LYS A 159 18.80 15.20 -8.06
N LYS A 160 18.30 16.25 -8.72
CA LYS A 160 18.24 16.27 -10.19
C LYS A 160 19.68 16.45 -10.75
N LEU A 161 20.03 15.61 -11.71
CA LEU A 161 21.32 15.68 -12.41
C LEU A 161 21.24 16.50 -13.69
#